data_753c09d131f164f26bbd959b414d8784
#
_entry.id   753c09d131f164f26bbd959b414d8784
#
_cell.length_a   1.000
_cell.length_b   1.000
_cell.length_c   1.000
_cell.angle_alpha   90.00
_cell.angle_beta   90.00
_cell.angle_gamma   90.00
#
_symmetry.space_group_name_H-M   'P 1'
#
loop_
_entity.id
_entity.type
_entity.pdbx_description
1 polymer ?
#
loop_
_entity_poly.entity_id
_entity_poly.type
_entity_poly.pdbx_seq_one_letter_code
_entity_poly.pdbx_strand_id
1 'polypeptide(L)'
;MPVITVYTPDEVEHKENPAPLADFNRQFLAQGDSWFSLGALPLKSSNLFDRMSTDTAACAVNFASPGGVLKRMVDATRERRFLSYLNGPMRQPWSGLLLSGGGNDLIDAAAVGPDHPPELRLLATKDEWGQGLAEDRFLSNAGWSTFSTYLETVVKQMLRERDKNVNRGIPVVMHTYDLAVPRPSGVGFGKGPWLQPSLVSFGIPETEWAAVAALMLRRLKALLFQIAATIPDGSVHVVNTQGTLTPASTQDTGPTADWVNEIHPTALGYRKLNALWSPVLNQL
;
A
#
# COMPACT_ATOMS: atom_id res chain seq x y z
N MET A 1 24.66 4.84 -3.79
CA MET A 1 23.72 5.63 -2.97
C MET A 1 23.58 4.96 -1.61
N PRO A 2 23.60 5.69 -0.49
CA PRO A 2 23.38 5.14 0.84
C PRO A 2 21.97 4.56 0.96
N VAL A 3 21.87 3.40 1.62
CA VAL A 3 20.58 2.74 1.90
C VAL A 3 19.91 3.48 3.07
N ILE A 4 18.60 3.65 3.00
CA ILE A 4 17.82 4.24 4.09
C ILE A 4 17.90 3.34 5.31
N THR A 5 18.34 3.89 6.45
CA THR A 5 18.30 3.19 7.73
C THR A 5 16.90 3.26 8.32
N VAL A 6 16.30 2.12 8.64
CA VAL A 6 14.93 2.07 9.16
C VAL A 6 14.96 1.79 10.65
N TYR A 7 14.29 2.63 11.40
CA TYR A 7 14.10 2.51 12.84
C TYR A 7 12.64 2.23 13.17
N THR A 8 12.41 1.45 14.18
CA THR A 8 11.12 1.32 14.84
C THR A 8 10.91 2.50 15.81
N PRO A 9 9.67 2.84 16.16
CA PRO A 9 9.41 3.82 17.21
C PRO A 9 10.05 3.46 18.56
N ASP A 10 10.17 2.16 18.88
CA ASP A 10 10.78 1.70 20.13
C ASP A 10 12.29 1.98 20.17
N GLU A 11 12.98 1.87 19.04
CA GLU A 11 14.39 2.24 18.94
C GLU A 11 14.60 3.75 19.08
N VAL A 12 13.68 4.56 18.58
CA VAL A 12 13.73 6.04 18.72
C VAL A 12 13.47 6.48 20.15
N GLU A 13 12.55 5.83 20.86
CA GLU A 13 12.17 6.15 22.24
C GLU A 13 13.03 5.42 23.29
N HIS A 14 14.05 4.68 22.88
CA HIS A 14 14.89 3.92 23.79
C HIS A 14 15.66 4.86 24.73
N LYS A 15 15.49 4.70 26.05
CA LYS A 15 15.98 5.66 27.05
C LYS A 15 17.50 5.77 27.13
N GLU A 16 18.20 4.64 26.96
CA GLU A 16 19.65 4.58 27.15
C GLU A 16 20.42 4.74 25.83
N ASN A 17 19.81 4.33 24.72
CA ASN A 17 20.43 4.37 23.39
C ASN A 17 19.39 4.66 22.31
N PRO A 18 18.89 5.90 22.23
CA PRO A 18 17.91 6.28 21.22
C PRO A 18 18.53 6.27 19.82
N ALA A 19 17.72 5.93 18.81
CA ALA A 19 18.16 5.99 17.42
C ALA A 19 18.67 7.40 17.05
N PRO A 20 19.86 7.51 16.43
CA PRO A 20 20.53 8.80 16.19
C PRO A 20 19.97 9.50 14.94
N LEU A 21 18.68 9.88 14.96
CA LEU A 21 18.03 10.48 13.80
C LEU A 21 18.75 11.76 13.31
N ALA A 22 19.35 12.52 14.22
CA ALA A 22 20.06 13.75 13.90
C ALA A 22 21.31 13.55 13.03
N ASP A 23 21.85 12.33 12.95
CA ASP A 23 23.03 12.01 12.13
C ASP A 23 22.71 11.89 10.63
N PHE A 24 21.41 11.92 10.27
CA PHE A 24 20.96 11.77 8.90
C PHE A 24 20.55 13.12 8.29
N ASN A 25 20.95 13.33 7.03
CA ASN A 25 20.60 14.51 6.27
C ASN A 25 19.09 14.58 5.97
N ARG A 26 18.46 13.40 5.82
CA ARG A 26 17.03 13.27 5.50
C ARG A 26 16.39 12.31 6.48
N GLN A 27 15.26 12.72 7.02
CA GLN A 27 14.53 11.94 8.02
C GLN A 27 13.09 11.80 7.54
N PHE A 28 12.68 10.57 7.27
CA PHE A 28 11.32 10.26 6.82
C PHE A 28 10.48 9.69 7.95
N LEU A 29 9.21 10.02 7.95
CA LEU A 29 8.21 9.31 8.73
C LEU A 29 7.51 8.33 7.81
N ALA A 30 7.34 7.08 8.22
CA ALA A 30 6.72 6.05 7.38
C ALA A 30 5.54 5.41 8.09
N GLN A 31 4.46 5.20 7.34
CA GLN A 31 3.28 4.46 7.78
C GLN A 31 2.81 3.55 6.63
N GLY A 32 2.23 2.40 6.95
CA GLY A 32 1.78 1.52 5.88
C GLY A 32 1.35 0.14 6.32
N ASP A 33 1.25 -0.70 5.33
CA ASP A 33 0.83 -2.09 5.43
C ASP A 33 2.02 -3.08 5.44
N SER A 34 1.76 -4.34 5.05
CA SER A 34 2.78 -5.39 4.98
C SER A 34 3.91 -5.10 3.99
N TRP A 35 3.71 -4.25 2.98
CA TRP A 35 4.76 -3.91 2.02
C TRP A 35 5.84 -3.00 2.62
N PHE A 36 5.53 -2.26 3.70
CA PHE A 36 6.50 -1.48 4.47
C PHE A 36 6.93 -2.16 5.77
N SER A 37 6.19 -3.16 6.27
CA SER A 37 6.49 -3.82 7.54
C SER A 37 7.19 -5.17 7.34
N LEU A 38 6.45 -6.26 7.49
CA LEU A 38 7.02 -7.60 7.54
C LEU A 38 7.07 -8.33 6.19
N GLY A 39 6.46 -7.75 5.13
CA GLY A 39 6.29 -8.47 3.88
C GLY A 39 5.53 -9.78 4.09
N ALA A 40 6.00 -10.87 3.48
CA ALA A 40 5.46 -12.21 3.68
C ALA A 40 6.20 -12.93 4.81
N LEU A 41 5.68 -12.89 6.02
CA LEU A 41 6.19 -13.51 7.26
C LEU A 41 6.69 -14.95 7.16
N PRO A 42 7.45 -15.46 8.20
CA PRO A 42 8.04 -14.80 9.37
C PRO A 42 9.58 -14.82 9.46
N LEU A 43 10.33 -15.55 8.62
CA LEU A 43 11.77 -15.78 8.84
C LEU A 43 12.69 -15.28 7.73
N LYS A 44 12.15 -14.82 6.61
CA LYS A 44 12.88 -14.22 5.47
C LYS A 44 12.05 -13.09 4.87
N SER A 45 11.44 -12.26 5.72
CA SER A 45 10.63 -11.15 5.27
C SER A 45 11.52 -10.06 4.69
N SER A 46 11.20 -9.66 3.47
CA SER A 46 11.70 -8.44 2.86
C SER A 46 10.53 -7.50 2.66
N ASN A 47 10.77 -6.22 2.58
CA ASN A 47 9.77 -5.20 2.31
C ASN A 47 10.34 -4.12 1.39
N LEU A 48 9.57 -3.09 1.09
CA LEU A 48 10.00 -2.01 0.20
C LEU A 48 11.22 -1.21 0.72
N PHE A 49 11.53 -1.23 2.02
CA PHE A 49 12.72 -0.58 2.53
C PHE A 49 14.00 -1.38 2.28
N ASP A 50 13.91 -2.69 1.93
CA ASP A 50 15.10 -3.49 1.69
C ASP A 50 15.89 -2.92 0.51
N ARG A 51 17.04 -2.27 0.82
CA ARG A 51 17.92 -1.57 -0.13
C ARG A 51 17.33 -0.33 -0.82
N MET A 52 16.23 0.23 -0.30
CA MET A 52 15.79 1.56 -0.73
C MET A 52 16.89 2.58 -0.40
N SER A 53 17.23 3.44 -1.35
CA SER A 53 18.40 4.32 -1.22
C SER A 53 18.10 5.74 -1.68
N THR A 54 18.89 6.68 -1.15
CA THR A 54 18.86 8.11 -1.49
C THR A 54 20.28 8.58 -1.81
N ASP A 55 20.40 9.75 -2.41
CA ASP A 55 21.69 10.39 -2.75
C ASP A 55 22.49 10.81 -1.51
N THR A 56 21.81 11.13 -0.43
CA THR A 56 22.42 11.49 0.87
C THR A 56 22.02 10.48 1.95
N ALA A 57 22.69 10.51 3.10
CA ALA A 57 22.35 9.65 4.22
C ALA A 57 20.92 9.96 4.72
N ALA A 58 20.08 8.93 4.79
CA ALA A 58 18.69 9.07 5.20
C ALA A 58 18.27 7.97 6.17
N CYS A 59 17.31 8.30 7.03
CA CYS A 59 16.62 7.32 7.86
C CYS A 59 15.10 7.45 7.74
N ALA A 60 14.40 6.41 8.17
CA ALA A 60 12.95 6.40 8.29
C ALA A 60 12.54 5.84 9.65
N VAL A 61 11.57 6.49 10.30
CA VAL A 61 10.87 5.91 11.48
C VAL A 61 9.60 5.27 10.97
N ASN A 62 9.53 3.93 11.09
CA ASN A 62 8.51 3.13 10.42
C ASN A 62 7.44 2.63 11.40
N PHE A 63 6.21 3.06 11.19
CA PHE A 63 5.01 2.68 11.94
C PHE A 63 4.15 1.64 11.21
N ALA A 64 4.58 1.17 10.05
CA ALA A 64 3.80 0.25 9.24
C ALA A 64 3.49 -1.06 9.98
N SER A 65 2.31 -1.59 9.76
CA SER A 65 1.85 -2.85 10.34
C SER A 65 1.16 -3.75 9.30
N PRO A 66 1.30 -5.09 9.39
CA PRO A 66 0.64 -5.99 8.46
C PRO A 66 -0.88 -5.81 8.45
N GLY A 67 -1.49 -5.80 7.26
CA GLY A 67 -2.93 -5.62 7.12
C GLY A 67 -3.41 -4.18 7.36
N GLY A 68 -2.51 -3.21 7.42
CA GLY A 68 -2.85 -1.80 7.58
C GLY A 68 -3.73 -1.30 6.43
N VAL A 69 -4.84 -0.63 6.77
CA VAL A 69 -5.72 0.09 5.83
C VAL A 69 -5.62 1.59 6.09
N LEU A 70 -5.73 2.40 5.04
CA LEU A 70 -5.52 3.86 5.13
C LEU A 70 -6.39 4.53 6.19
N LYS A 71 -7.65 4.11 6.33
CA LYS A 71 -8.56 4.66 7.36
C LYS A 71 -8.01 4.49 8.77
N ARG A 72 -7.36 3.37 9.08
CA ARG A 72 -6.77 3.14 10.41
C ARG A 72 -5.54 4.02 10.61
N MET A 73 -4.75 4.27 9.57
CA MET A 73 -3.52 5.07 9.65
C MET A 73 -3.77 6.53 10.05
N VAL A 74 -5.00 7.04 9.85
CA VAL A 74 -5.42 8.40 10.25
C VAL A 74 -6.34 8.42 11.47
N ASP A 75 -6.63 7.27 12.07
CA ASP A 75 -7.50 7.17 13.24
C ASP A 75 -6.74 7.58 14.51
N ALA A 76 -7.06 8.75 15.04
CA ALA A 76 -6.42 9.30 16.23
C ALA A 76 -6.59 8.45 17.50
N THR A 77 -7.51 7.50 17.51
CA THR A 77 -7.69 6.59 18.64
C THR A 77 -6.79 5.36 18.56
N ARG A 78 -6.46 4.93 17.34
CA ARG A 78 -5.66 3.73 17.06
C ARG A 78 -4.19 4.05 16.80
N GLU A 79 -3.92 5.12 16.06
CA GLU A 79 -2.58 5.51 15.61
C GLU A 79 -2.01 6.69 16.40
N ARG A 80 -2.32 6.77 17.70
CA ARG A 80 -1.87 7.85 18.59
C ARG A 80 -0.36 8.07 18.54
N ARG A 81 0.42 6.98 18.48
CA ARG A 81 1.87 7.05 18.47
C ARG A 81 2.38 7.64 17.16
N PHE A 82 1.89 7.18 16.01
CA PHE A 82 2.22 7.74 14.71
C PHE A 82 1.85 9.23 14.62
N LEU A 83 0.64 9.60 15.02
CA LEU A 83 0.19 10.99 15.02
C LEU A 83 0.98 11.86 16.00
N SER A 84 1.49 11.30 17.11
CA SER A 84 2.39 12.00 18.01
C SER A 84 3.69 12.44 17.29
N TYR A 85 4.23 11.59 16.42
CA TYR A 85 5.41 11.90 15.60
C TYR A 85 5.10 12.82 14.43
N LEU A 86 3.93 12.70 13.83
CA LEU A 86 3.56 13.53 12.68
C LEU A 86 3.22 14.97 13.09
N ASN A 87 2.37 15.14 14.11
CA ASN A 87 1.84 16.46 14.46
C ASN A 87 1.70 16.70 15.98
N GLY A 88 2.02 15.73 16.83
CA GLY A 88 1.85 15.77 18.29
C GLY A 88 3.16 16.10 19.03
N PRO A 89 3.30 15.64 20.28
CA PRO A 89 4.44 15.97 21.16
C PRO A 89 5.81 15.50 20.65
N MET A 90 5.86 14.39 19.90
CA MET A 90 7.10 13.82 19.34
C MET A 90 7.41 14.32 17.93
N ARG A 91 6.68 15.32 17.43
CA ARG A 91 6.87 15.85 16.09
C ARG A 91 8.23 16.49 15.91
N GLN A 92 8.77 16.34 14.73
CA GLN A 92 9.95 17.02 14.24
C GLN A 92 9.75 17.40 12.75
N PRO A 93 10.57 18.25 12.16
CA PRO A 93 10.49 18.53 10.74
C PRO A 93 10.97 17.30 9.96
N TRP A 94 10.02 16.57 9.37
CA TRP A 94 10.32 15.43 8.51
C TRP A 94 10.65 15.88 7.09
N SER A 95 11.56 15.17 6.42
CA SER A 95 11.85 15.38 5.00
C SER A 95 10.70 14.92 4.08
N GLY A 96 9.84 14.07 4.59
CA GLY A 96 8.66 13.58 3.89
C GLY A 96 7.95 12.47 4.66
N LEU A 97 6.71 12.19 4.25
CA LEU A 97 5.89 11.09 4.75
C LEU A 97 5.82 10.00 3.67
N LEU A 98 6.27 8.80 4.00
CA LEU A 98 6.19 7.64 3.11
C LEU A 98 4.97 6.80 3.48
N LEU A 99 4.11 6.50 2.51
CA LEU A 99 2.86 5.75 2.73
C LEU A 99 2.76 4.51 1.84
N SER A 100 2.53 3.36 2.46
CA SER A 100 2.11 2.14 1.77
C SER A 100 0.67 1.82 2.17
N GLY A 101 -0.29 2.13 1.29
CA GLY A 101 -1.70 1.95 1.60
C GLY A 101 -2.61 2.01 0.39
N GLY A 102 -3.82 1.49 0.53
CA GLY A 102 -4.81 1.34 -0.53
C GLY A 102 -4.94 -0.10 -1.05
N GLY A 103 -3.88 -0.92 -0.96
CA GLY A 103 -3.93 -2.32 -1.38
C GLY A 103 -4.85 -3.16 -0.48
N ASN A 104 -4.68 -3.10 0.83
CA ASN A 104 -5.58 -3.79 1.76
C ASN A 104 -6.99 -3.21 1.75
N ASP A 105 -7.13 -1.89 1.54
CA ASP A 105 -8.44 -1.25 1.36
C ASP A 105 -9.17 -1.83 0.15
N LEU A 106 -8.46 -2.07 -0.97
CA LEU A 106 -9.00 -2.72 -2.17
C LEU A 106 -9.41 -4.17 -1.88
N ILE A 107 -8.56 -4.93 -1.18
CA ILE A 107 -8.83 -6.32 -0.80
C ILE A 107 -10.06 -6.41 0.09
N ASP A 108 -10.15 -5.58 1.13
CA ASP A 108 -11.28 -5.55 2.06
C ASP A 108 -12.58 -5.19 1.32
N ALA A 109 -12.53 -4.24 0.38
CA ALA A 109 -13.69 -3.87 -0.43
C ALA A 109 -14.09 -4.98 -1.44
N ALA A 110 -13.13 -5.71 -2.00
CA ALA A 110 -13.40 -6.86 -2.86
C ALA A 110 -13.95 -8.07 -2.08
N ALA A 111 -13.61 -8.18 -0.79
CA ALA A 111 -14.08 -9.25 0.09
C ALA A 111 -15.53 -9.05 0.60
N VAL A 112 -16.14 -7.90 0.35
CA VAL A 112 -17.56 -7.68 0.65
C VAL A 112 -18.39 -8.61 -0.22
N GLY A 113 -19.17 -9.48 0.39
CA GLY A 113 -19.85 -10.61 -0.28
C GLY A 113 -21.01 -10.22 -1.21
N PRO A 114 -21.45 -11.16 -2.05
CA PRO A 114 -22.50 -10.92 -3.06
C PRO A 114 -23.85 -10.52 -2.46
N ASP A 115 -24.12 -10.84 -1.20
CA ASP A 115 -25.38 -10.52 -0.52
C ASP A 115 -25.52 -9.04 -0.12
N HIS A 116 -24.43 -8.25 -0.27
CA HIS A 116 -24.44 -6.82 0.00
C HIS A 116 -24.91 -6.00 -1.22
N PRO A 117 -25.45 -4.79 -1.00
CA PRO A 117 -25.79 -3.87 -2.08
C PRO A 117 -24.61 -3.55 -2.99
N PRO A 118 -24.82 -3.28 -4.29
CA PRO A 118 -23.76 -3.03 -5.26
C PRO A 118 -22.84 -1.84 -4.89
N GLU A 119 -23.34 -0.87 -4.12
CA GLU A 119 -22.56 0.28 -3.64
C GLU A 119 -21.52 -0.07 -2.58
N LEU A 120 -21.68 -1.21 -1.91
CA LEU A 120 -20.79 -1.65 -0.82
C LEU A 120 -19.73 -2.65 -1.27
N ARG A 121 -19.84 -3.23 -2.46
CA ARG A 121 -18.94 -4.29 -2.97
C ARG A 121 -18.29 -3.90 -4.29
N LEU A 122 -17.04 -4.30 -4.50
CA LEU A 122 -16.34 -4.02 -5.75
C LEU A 122 -16.69 -4.97 -6.89
N LEU A 123 -17.15 -6.20 -6.58
CA LEU A 123 -17.46 -7.21 -7.57
C LEU A 123 -18.96 -7.23 -7.89
N ALA A 124 -19.30 -7.50 -9.14
CA ALA A 124 -20.66 -7.66 -9.62
C ALA A 124 -21.12 -9.12 -9.51
N THR A 125 -22.38 -9.34 -9.12
CA THR A 125 -23.02 -10.66 -9.13
C THR A 125 -23.35 -11.10 -10.57
N LYS A 126 -23.61 -12.41 -10.75
CA LYS A 126 -23.92 -12.98 -12.09
C LYS A 126 -25.08 -12.25 -12.79
N ASP A 127 -26.08 -11.86 -12.02
CA ASP A 127 -27.27 -11.17 -12.57
C ASP A 127 -26.97 -9.73 -13.02
N GLU A 128 -25.86 -9.18 -12.56
CA GLU A 128 -25.38 -7.85 -12.91
C GLU A 128 -24.32 -7.86 -14.03
N TRP A 129 -23.81 -9.04 -14.40
CA TRP A 129 -22.84 -9.12 -15.49
C TRP A 129 -23.48 -8.71 -16.80
N GLY A 130 -23.20 -7.48 -17.23
CA GLY A 130 -23.68 -6.95 -18.51
C GLY A 130 -23.02 -7.62 -19.71
N GLN A 131 -23.48 -7.25 -20.92
CA GLN A 131 -22.91 -7.67 -22.21
C GLN A 131 -21.66 -6.86 -22.60
N GLY A 132 -20.94 -6.31 -21.62
CA GLY A 132 -19.74 -5.48 -21.85
C GLY A 132 -18.48 -6.30 -22.16
N LEU A 133 -17.42 -5.59 -22.48
CA LEU A 133 -16.11 -6.17 -22.74
C LEU A 133 -15.55 -6.86 -21.49
N ALA A 134 -15.14 -8.10 -21.69
CA ALA A 134 -14.33 -8.97 -20.82
C ALA A 134 -14.43 -8.66 -19.30
N GLU A 135 -13.39 -8.08 -18.74
CA GLU A 135 -13.20 -7.96 -17.30
C GLU A 135 -14.08 -6.88 -16.62
N ASP A 136 -14.50 -5.83 -17.33
CA ASP A 136 -15.32 -4.73 -16.76
C ASP A 136 -16.68 -5.19 -16.25
N ARG A 137 -17.26 -6.23 -16.89
CA ARG A 137 -18.57 -6.79 -16.49
C ARG A 137 -18.58 -7.37 -15.09
N PHE A 138 -17.42 -7.72 -14.54
CA PHE A 138 -17.30 -8.31 -13.22
C PHE A 138 -17.17 -7.29 -12.08
N LEU A 139 -17.15 -5.99 -12.41
CA LEU A 139 -16.99 -4.94 -11.41
C LEU A 139 -18.28 -4.15 -11.21
N SER A 140 -18.58 -3.82 -9.95
CA SER A 140 -19.64 -2.90 -9.58
C SER A 140 -19.15 -1.46 -9.75
N ASN A 141 -19.72 -0.71 -10.71
CA ASN A 141 -19.39 0.70 -10.88
C ASN A 141 -19.85 1.55 -9.69
N ALA A 142 -20.98 1.20 -9.06
CA ALA A 142 -21.47 1.87 -7.86
C ALA A 142 -20.50 1.66 -6.67
N GLY A 143 -20.08 0.41 -6.45
CA GLY A 143 -19.10 0.08 -5.43
C GLY A 143 -17.74 0.73 -5.69
N TRP A 144 -17.30 0.77 -6.95
CA TRP A 144 -16.07 1.46 -7.30
C TRP A 144 -16.14 2.97 -7.02
N SER A 145 -17.27 3.61 -7.28
CA SER A 145 -17.50 5.02 -6.96
C SER A 145 -17.40 5.27 -5.45
N THR A 146 -18.04 4.41 -4.65
CA THR A 146 -17.96 4.48 -3.17
C THR A 146 -16.53 4.30 -2.68
N PHE A 147 -15.83 3.29 -3.17
CA PHE A 147 -14.43 3.03 -2.83
C PHE A 147 -13.52 4.21 -3.19
N SER A 148 -13.72 4.80 -4.37
CA SER A 148 -12.92 5.95 -4.82
C SER A 148 -13.13 7.16 -3.90
N THR A 149 -14.37 7.47 -3.55
CA THR A 149 -14.71 8.56 -2.63
C THR A 149 -14.13 8.31 -1.24
N TYR A 150 -14.20 7.08 -0.77
CA TYR A 150 -13.59 6.67 0.51
C TYR A 150 -12.08 6.90 0.49
N LEU A 151 -11.37 6.38 -0.50
CA LEU A 151 -9.91 6.46 -0.58
C LEU A 151 -9.42 7.92 -0.67
N GLU A 152 -10.07 8.71 -1.51
CA GLU A 152 -9.79 10.15 -1.64
C GLU A 152 -9.99 10.89 -0.31
N THR A 153 -11.09 10.59 0.39
CA THR A 153 -11.42 11.20 1.68
C THR A 153 -10.35 10.90 2.73
N VAL A 154 -9.89 9.66 2.80
CA VAL A 154 -8.89 9.23 3.78
C VAL A 154 -7.51 9.80 3.47
N VAL A 155 -7.09 9.84 2.19
CA VAL A 155 -5.85 10.50 1.80
C VAL A 155 -5.90 11.99 2.15
N LYS A 156 -6.98 12.69 1.85
CA LYS A 156 -7.17 14.10 2.24
C LYS A 156 -7.14 14.28 3.77
N GLN A 157 -7.63 13.32 4.53
CA GLN A 157 -7.52 13.38 6.00
C GLN A 157 -6.07 13.22 6.45
N MET A 158 -5.29 12.31 5.86
CA MET A 158 -3.85 12.20 6.14
C MET A 158 -3.13 13.52 5.89
N LEU A 159 -3.45 14.20 4.79
CA LEU A 159 -2.88 15.51 4.47
C LEU A 159 -3.27 16.57 5.51
N ARG A 160 -4.52 16.57 5.97
CA ARG A 160 -4.94 17.46 7.07
C ARG A 160 -4.19 17.18 8.36
N GLU A 161 -3.91 15.93 8.69
CA GLU A 161 -3.09 15.57 9.86
C GLU A 161 -1.64 16.06 9.68
N ARG A 162 -1.03 15.85 8.51
CA ARG A 162 0.30 16.36 8.15
C ARG A 162 0.38 17.89 8.36
N ASP A 163 -0.64 18.62 7.94
CA ASP A 163 -0.62 20.08 7.85
C ASP A 163 -0.89 20.81 9.17
N LYS A 164 -1.10 20.10 10.26
CA LYS A 164 -1.43 20.73 11.55
C LYS A 164 -0.29 21.55 12.17
N ASN A 165 0.97 21.21 11.88
CA ASN A 165 2.14 21.82 12.57
C ASN A 165 3.33 22.00 11.61
N VAL A 166 4.53 21.71 12.10
CA VAL A 166 5.82 21.93 11.40
C VAL A 166 5.94 21.14 10.09
N ASN A 167 5.12 20.12 9.92
CA ASN A 167 5.12 19.25 8.74
C ASN A 167 4.14 19.68 7.64
N ARG A 168 3.59 20.88 7.73
CA ARG A 168 2.71 21.42 6.70
C ARG A 168 3.43 21.44 5.35
N GLY A 169 2.78 20.82 4.34
CA GLY A 169 3.28 20.83 2.97
C GLY A 169 4.48 19.91 2.71
N ILE A 170 4.98 19.13 3.69
CA ILE A 170 6.04 18.17 3.38
C ILE A 170 5.55 17.15 2.35
N PRO A 171 6.45 16.64 1.47
CA PRO A 171 6.09 15.65 0.49
C PRO A 171 5.47 14.40 1.12
N VAL A 172 4.40 13.88 0.50
CA VAL A 172 3.83 12.57 0.81
C VAL A 172 4.09 11.66 -0.39
N VAL A 173 4.81 10.58 -0.18
CA VAL A 173 5.15 9.63 -1.24
C VAL A 173 4.36 8.35 -1.03
N MET A 174 3.51 8.02 -1.99
CA MET A 174 2.77 6.76 -2.06
C MET A 174 3.30 5.90 -3.21
N HIS A 175 2.82 4.68 -3.33
CA HIS A 175 3.14 3.83 -4.47
C HIS A 175 1.90 3.10 -4.98
N THR A 176 1.96 2.67 -6.23
CA THR A 176 1.00 1.71 -6.77
C THR A 176 1.41 0.29 -6.34
N TYR A 177 0.42 -0.60 -6.20
CA TYR A 177 0.71 -2.03 -6.04
C TYR A 177 0.90 -2.67 -7.41
N ASP A 178 1.78 -3.68 -7.50
CA ASP A 178 1.96 -4.39 -8.77
C ASP A 178 0.85 -5.42 -9.00
N LEU A 179 0.82 -6.00 -10.19
CA LEU A 179 -0.26 -6.87 -10.67
C LEU A 179 -0.21 -8.25 -10.00
N ALA A 180 -0.80 -8.31 -8.80
CA ALA A 180 -1.01 -9.56 -8.09
C ALA A 180 -2.01 -10.45 -8.86
N VAL A 181 -1.69 -11.74 -8.95
CA VAL A 181 -2.52 -12.73 -9.63
C VAL A 181 -3.24 -13.58 -8.57
N PRO A 182 -4.58 -13.63 -8.57
CA PRO A 182 -5.35 -14.47 -7.67
C PRO A 182 -4.96 -15.94 -7.80
N ARG A 183 -4.56 -16.57 -6.69
CA ARG A 183 -4.06 -17.94 -6.67
C ARG A 183 -4.12 -18.53 -5.26
N PRO A 184 -4.15 -19.88 -5.09
CA PRO A 184 -4.27 -20.53 -3.79
C PRO A 184 -2.96 -20.47 -2.99
N SER A 185 -2.42 -19.28 -2.74
CA SER A 185 -1.15 -19.09 -2.06
C SER A 185 -1.24 -17.99 -1.01
N GLY A 186 -1.33 -18.38 0.25
CA GLY A 186 -1.31 -17.50 1.43
C GLY A 186 0.03 -17.53 2.16
N VAL A 187 0.05 -16.98 3.40
CA VAL A 187 1.23 -17.04 4.29
C VAL A 187 1.23 -18.26 5.23
N GLY A 188 0.28 -19.13 5.09
CA GLY A 188 0.06 -20.25 6.03
C GLY A 188 -0.82 -19.85 7.22
N PHE A 189 -1.10 -20.81 8.13
CA PHE A 189 -1.95 -20.61 9.32
C PHE A 189 -3.32 -19.98 9.03
N GLY A 190 -3.91 -20.30 7.86
CA GLY A 190 -5.22 -19.78 7.46
C GLY A 190 -5.25 -18.32 7.05
N LYS A 191 -4.10 -17.65 6.84
CA LYS A 191 -4.02 -16.28 6.34
C LYS A 191 -3.76 -16.26 4.84
N GLY A 192 -4.68 -15.67 4.07
CA GLY A 192 -4.69 -15.66 2.62
C GLY A 192 -5.13 -17.02 2.03
N PRO A 193 -5.31 -17.15 0.74
CA PRO A 193 -5.20 -16.04 -0.22
C PRO A 193 -6.21 -14.91 0.04
N TRP A 194 -6.03 -13.77 -0.56
CA TRP A 194 -6.81 -12.55 -0.27
C TRP A 194 -7.78 -12.17 -1.39
N LEU A 195 -7.37 -12.28 -2.65
CA LEU A 195 -8.19 -11.94 -3.82
C LEU A 195 -8.98 -13.15 -4.32
N GLN A 196 -8.35 -14.33 -4.39
CA GLN A 196 -8.97 -15.54 -4.91
C GLN A 196 -10.31 -15.88 -4.24
N PRO A 197 -10.46 -15.87 -2.88
CA PRO A 197 -11.74 -16.21 -2.25
C PRO A 197 -12.89 -15.30 -2.68
N SER A 198 -12.60 -14.02 -2.90
CA SER A 198 -13.60 -13.05 -3.35
C SER A 198 -14.09 -13.40 -4.76
N LEU A 199 -13.17 -13.66 -5.69
CA LEU A 199 -13.54 -14.04 -7.06
C LEU A 199 -14.33 -15.36 -7.11
N VAL A 200 -13.96 -16.32 -6.27
CA VAL A 200 -14.70 -17.59 -6.12
C VAL A 200 -16.12 -17.34 -5.60
N SER A 201 -16.29 -16.52 -4.55
CA SER A 201 -17.59 -16.24 -3.94
C SER A 201 -18.58 -15.57 -4.90
N PHE A 202 -18.08 -14.78 -5.83
CA PHE A 202 -18.88 -14.15 -6.91
C PHE A 202 -19.07 -15.07 -8.13
N GLY A 203 -18.46 -16.27 -8.12
CA GLY A 203 -18.55 -17.23 -9.21
C GLY A 203 -17.90 -16.78 -10.50
N ILE A 204 -16.89 -15.89 -10.41
CA ILE A 204 -16.10 -15.44 -11.56
C ILE A 204 -15.27 -16.62 -12.08
N PRO A 205 -15.29 -16.91 -13.40
CA PRO A 205 -14.50 -17.99 -13.96
C PRO A 205 -13.00 -17.82 -13.70
N GLU A 206 -12.30 -18.91 -13.40
CA GLU A 206 -10.85 -18.87 -13.11
C GLU A 206 -10.03 -18.26 -14.25
N THR A 207 -10.45 -18.48 -15.49
CA THR A 207 -9.82 -17.89 -16.70
C THR A 207 -9.85 -16.36 -16.71
N GLU A 208 -10.74 -15.73 -15.94
CA GLU A 208 -10.90 -14.28 -15.85
C GLU A 208 -10.20 -13.67 -14.62
N TRP A 209 -9.78 -14.47 -13.65
CA TRP A 209 -9.25 -13.97 -12.37
C TRP A 209 -8.08 -12.99 -12.55
N ALA A 210 -7.09 -13.35 -13.35
CA ALA A 210 -5.93 -12.49 -13.58
C ALA A 210 -6.32 -11.16 -14.22
N ALA A 211 -7.24 -11.18 -15.18
CA ALA A 211 -7.72 -9.97 -15.87
C ALA A 211 -8.52 -9.07 -14.94
N VAL A 212 -9.43 -9.63 -14.12
CA VAL A 212 -10.24 -8.89 -13.16
C VAL A 212 -9.37 -8.26 -12.06
N ALA A 213 -8.43 -9.01 -11.47
CA ALA A 213 -7.52 -8.49 -10.48
C ALA A 213 -6.62 -7.38 -11.05
N ALA A 214 -6.09 -7.59 -12.25
CA ALA A 214 -5.29 -6.58 -12.95
C ALA A 214 -6.11 -5.32 -13.24
N LEU A 215 -7.38 -5.43 -13.60
CA LEU A 215 -8.26 -4.28 -13.79
C LEU A 215 -8.48 -3.51 -12.48
N MET A 216 -8.78 -4.20 -11.36
CA MET A 216 -8.92 -3.55 -10.05
C MET A 216 -7.65 -2.80 -9.65
N LEU A 217 -6.47 -3.41 -9.81
CA LEU A 217 -5.18 -2.78 -9.49
C LEU A 217 -4.85 -1.62 -10.45
N ARG A 218 -5.19 -1.71 -11.73
CA ARG A 218 -5.06 -0.59 -12.69
C ARG A 218 -5.97 0.58 -12.33
N ARG A 219 -7.21 0.31 -11.91
CA ARG A 219 -8.14 1.34 -11.44
C ARG A 219 -7.64 1.98 -10.13
N LEU A 220 -7.09 1.20 -9.18
CA LEU A 220 -6.46 1.74 -7.97
C LEU A 220 -5.28 2.66 -8.32
N LYS A 221 -4.40 2.23 -9.22
CA LYS A 221 -3.31 3.07 -9.72
C LYS A 221 -3.83 4.39 -10.28
N ALA A 222 -4.79 4.34 -11.19
CA ALA A 222 -5.38 5.54 -11.80
C ALA A 222 -5.98 6.48 -10.73
N LEU A 223 -6.66 5.92 -9.72
CA LEU A 223 -7.23 6.67 -8.61
C LEU A 223 -6.16 7.35 -7.76
N LEU A 224 -5.05 6.66 -7.43
CA LEU A 224 -3.96 7.27 -6.65
C LEU A 224 -3.32 8.45 -7.42
N PHE A 225 -3.08 8.31 -8.72
CA PHE A 225 -2.58 9.41 -9.55
C PHE A 225 -3.60 10.55 -9.66
N GLN A 226 -4.89 10.24 -9.79
CA GLN A 226 -5.95 11.24 -9.81
C GLN A 226 -5.99 12.01 -8.48
N ILE A 227 -5.93 11.32 -7.34
CA ILE A 227 -5.89 11.97 -6.01
C ILE A 227 -4.67 12.90 -5.94
N ALA A 228 -3.48 12.42 -6.30
CA ALA A 228 -2.27 13.24 -6.29
C ALA A 228 -2.42 14.50 -7.17
N ALA A 229 -2.98 14.37 -8.36
CA ALA A 229 -3.21 15.48 -9.28
C ALA A 229 -4.23 16.53 -8.78
N THR A 230 -5.13 16.14 -7.85
CA THR A 230 -6.10 17.08 -7.25
C THR A 230 -5.55 17.86 -6.06
N ILE A 231 -4.34 17.54 -5.57
CA ILE A 231 -3.73 18.24 -4.45
C ILE A 231 -3.01 19.49 -4.97
N PRO A 232 -3.46 20.71 -4.60
CA PRO A 232 -3.06 21.94 -5.27
C PRO A 232 -1.57 22.30 -5.12
N ASP A 233 -0.95 21.88 -4.02
CA ASP A 233 0.46 22.18 -3.71
C ASP A 233 1.44 21.18 -4.36
N GLY A 234 0.92 20.15 -5.07
CA GLY A 234 1.75 19.13 -5.70
C GLY A 234 2.54 18.27 -4.73
N SER A 235 2.20 18.30 -3.43
CA SER A 235 2.97 17.63 -2.37
C SER A 235 2.74 16.12 -2.31
N VAL A 236 1.86 15.54 -3.12
CA VAL A 236 1.61 14.09 -3.17
C VAL A 236 2.26 13.50 -4.42
N HIS A 237 3.18 12.57 -4.20
CA HIS A 237 3.93 11.88 -5.24
C HIS A 237 3.52 10.40 -5.25
N VAL A 238 3.30 9.83 -6.43
CA VAL A 238 2.96 8.40 -6.58
C VAL A 238 4.06 7.70 -7.37
N VAL A 239 4.78 6.81 -6.71
CA VAL A 239 5.75 5.92 -7.37
C VAL A 239 4.99 4.86 -8.14
N ASN A 240 5.14 4.85 -9.47
CA ASN A 240 4.52 3.85 -10.31
C ASN A 240 5.33 2.54 -10.28
N THR A 241 4.92 1.62 -9.43
CA THR A 241 5.56 0.29 -9.31
C THR A 241 4.87 -0.79 -10.14
N GLN A 242 3.71 -0.49 -10.74
CA GLN A 242 2.90 -1.47 -11.46
C GLN A 242 3.52 -1.90 -12.79
N GLY A 243 3.58 -3.20 -13.02
CA GLY A 243 4.17 -3.81 -14.22
C GLY A 243 5.67 -4.06 -14.12
N THR A 244 6.24 -3.96 -12.92
CA THR A 244 7.68 -4.19 -12.66
C THR A 244 8.01 -5.66 -12.42
N LEU A 245 7.09 -6.38 -11.77
CA LEU A 245 7.27 -7.78 -11.40
C LEU A 245 6.77 -8.72 -12.49
N THR A 246 7.43 -9.85 -12.62
CA THR A 246 6.92 -10.96 -13.44
C THR A 246 5.68 -11.54 -12.78
N PRO A 247 4.51 -11.54 -13.44
CA PRO A 247 3.29 -12.09 -12.87
C PRO A 247 3.44 -13.59 -12.51
N ALA A 248 2.77 -14.01 -11.45
CA ALA A 248 2.55 -15.43 -11.16
C ALA A 248 1.46 -16.01 -12.07
N SER A 249 1.28 -17.32 -12.04
CA SER A 249 0.13 -18.00 -12.66
C SER A 249 -0.97 -18.26 -11.61
N THR A 250 -2.23 -18.32 -12.02
CA THR A 250 -3.36 -18.76 -11.18
C THR A 250 -3.16 -20.17 -10.62
N GLN A 251 -2.36 -21.01 -11.28
CA GLN A 251 -2.04 -22.37 -10.89
C GLN A 251 -0.86 -22.49 -9.90
N ASP A 252 -0.11 -21.41 -9.66
CA ASP A 252 1.01 -21.44 -8.75
C ASP A 252 0.54 -21.51 -7.29
N THR A 253 0.89 -22.56 -6.58
CA THR A 253 0.51 -22.78 -5.18
C THR A 253 1.56 -22.32 -4.18
N GLY A 254 2.75 -21.93 -4.65
CA GLY A 254 3.91 -21.55 -3.85
C GLY A 254 4.64 -20.32 -4.38
N PRO A 255 5.84 -20.03 -3.86
CA PRO A 255 6.66 -18.92 -4.31
C PRO A 255 7.06 -19.03 -5.79
N THR A 256 7.06 -17.88 -6.48
CA THR A 256 7.61 -17.70 -7.82
C THR A 256 8.87 -16.84 -7.77
N ALA A 257 9.41 -16.44 -8.91
CA ALA A 257 10.60 -15.58 -8.95
C ALA A 257 10.39 -14.26 -8.20
N ASP A 258 9.25 -13.60 -8.40
CA ASP A 258 8.97 -12.27 -7.85
C ASP A 258 7.91 -12.25 -6.74
N TRP A 259 7.17 -13.35 -6.51
CA TRP A 259 6.07 -13.41 -5.54
C TRP A 259 6.22 -14.57 -4.55
N VAL A 260 6.18 -14.27 -3.26
CA VAL A 260 6.17 -15.30 -2.19
C VAL A 260 4.82 -15.98 -2.13
N ASN A 261 3.76 -15.23 -2.21
CA ASN A 261 2.36 -15.67 -2.20
C ASN A 261 1.52 -14.79 -3.13
N GLU A 262 0.19 -14.82 -2.99
CA GLU A 262 -0.71 -14.09 -3.86
C GLU A 262 -0.40 -12.59 -3.98
N ILE A 263 -0.05 -11.93 -2.87
CA ILE A 263 0.07 -10.45 -2.81
C ILE A 263 1.42 -9.92 -2.32
N HIS A 264 2.31 -10.79 -1.81
CA HIS A 264 3.59 -10.34 -1.27
C HIS A 264 4.75 -10.69 -2.20
N PRO A 265 5.53 -9.70 -2.63
CA PRO A 265 6.75 -9.92 -3.39
C PRO A 265 7.82 -10.71 -2.63
N THR A 266 8.72 -11.38 -3.35
CA THR A 266 9.97 -11.91 -2.81
C THR A 266 10.95 -10.78 -2.50
N ALA A 267 12.07 -11.09 -1.83
CA ALA A 267 13.15 -10.13 -1.64
C ALA A 267 13.68 -9.57 -2.98
N LEU A 268 13.70 -10.40 -4.04
CA LEU A 268 14.06 -9.95 -5.39
C LEU A 268 12.98 -9.01 -5.95
N GLY A 269 11.72 -9.37 -5.81
CA GLY A 269 10.59 -8.53 -6.22
C GLY A 269 10.63 -7.16 -5.54
N TYR A 270 10.77 -7.12 -4.22
CA TYR A 270 10.88 -5.84 -3.49
C TYR A 270 12.08 -4.99 -3.95
N ARG A 271 13.23 -5.60 -4.27
CA ARG A 271 14.39 -4.85 -4.80
C ARG A 271 14.11 -4.23 -6.18
N LYS A 272 13.36 -4.89 -7.04
CA LYS A 272 12.93 -4.31 -8.33
C LYS A 272 12.00 -3.12 -8.11
N LEU A 273 11.06 -3.23 -7.17
CA LEU A 273 10.11 -2.18 -6.86
C LEU A 273 10.79 -0.96 -6.20
N ASN A 274 11.67 -1.18 -5.21
CA ASN A 274 12.27 -0.08 -4.48
C ASN A 274 13.26 0.74 -5.33
N ALA A 275 13.81 0.16 -6.40
CA ALA A 275 14.64 0.90 -7.35
C ALA A 275 13.88 2.07 -8.01
N LEU A 276 12.55 2.00 -8.07
CA LEU A 276 11.70 3.08 -8.59
C LEU A 276 11.45 4.21 -7.58
N TRP A 277 11.69 3.96 -6.29
CA TRP A 277 11.51 4.97 -5.24
C TRP A 277 12.66 5.97 -5.22
N SER A 278 13.90 5.50 -5.40
CA SER A 278 15.09 6.34 -5.29
C SER A 278 15.06 7.59 -6.16
N PRO A 279 14.68 7.52 -7.47
CA PRO A 279 14.56 8.73 -8.29
C PRO A 279 13.53 9.73 -7.76
N VAL A 280 12.41 9.25 -7.23
CA VAL A 280 11.36 10.12 -6.67
C VAL A 280 11.86 10.76 -5.38
N LEU A 281 12.43 9.96 -4.47
CA LEU A 281 12.93 10.47 -3.19
C LEU A 281 14.06 11.50 -3.38
N ASN A 282 14.89 11.36 -4.39
CA ASN A 282 16.00 12.29 -4.65
C ASN A 282 15.57 13.62 -5.29
N GLN A 283 14.32 13.72 -5.77
CA GLN A 283 13.74 14.94 -6.31
C GLN A 283 13.02 15.80 -5.25
N LEU A 284 12.81 15.25 -4.05
CA LEU A 284 12.15 15.96 -2.94
C LEU A 284 13.18 16.92 -2.23
#